data_f627181ba3f63c773b16f9f3326c5852
#
_entry.id   f627181ba3f63c773b16f9f3326c5852
#
_cell.length_a   1.000
_cell.length_b   1.000
_cell.length_c   1.000
_cell.angle_alpha   90.00
_cell.angle_beta   90.00
_cell.angle_gamma   90.00
#
_symmetry.space_group_name_H-M   'P 1'
#
loop_
_entity.id
_entity.type
_entity.pdbx_description
1 polymer ?
#
loop_
_entity_poly.entity_id
_entity_poly.type
_entity_poly.pdbx_seq_one_letter_code
_entity_poly.pdbx_strand_id
1 'polypeptide(L)'
;PISCQEGRTREQAGMPIRMAEMLSTLDGCAYAERVCVTDIANINKAKKAIKKAFQKQMNGEGFTFIEVLSTCPTNWGMTPLKANQWLKDNMVPYYPLGVIKETAPEGAEVK
;
A
#
# COMPACT_ATOMS: atom_id res chain seq x y z
N PRO A 1 13.49 -2.63 -12.07
CA PRO A 1 14.01 -1.24 -11.98
C PRO A 1 15.08 -0.96 -13.03
N ILE A 2 15.23 0.31 -13.37
CA ILE A 2 16.22 0.74 -14.37
C ILE A 2 17.63 0.29 -13.97
N SER A 3 17.96 0.33 -12.69
CA SER A 3 19.25 -0.08 -12.16
C SER A 3 19.45 -1.59 -12.12
N CYS A 4 18.37 -2.38 -12.23
CA CYS A 4 18.40 -3.83 -12.20
C CYS A 4 17.37 -4.35 -13.20
N GLN A 5 17.73 -4.40 -14.47
CA GLN A 5 16.79 -4.74 -15.55
C GLN A 5 16.22 -6.16 -15.42
N GLU A 6 17.00 -7.08 -14.88
CA GLU A 6 16.57 -8.45 -14.66
C GLU A 6 15.90 -8.68 -13.29
N GLY A 7 15.66 -7.58 -12.55
CA GLY A 7 15.14 -7.63 -11.21
C GLY A 7 16.23 -7.66 -10.15
N ARG A 8 15.85 -7.38 -8.91
CA ARG A 8 16.79 -7.39 -7.79
C ARG A 8 16.97 -8.81 -7.28
N THR A 9 18.19 -9.15 -6.90
CA THR A 9 18.47 -10.43 -6.26
C THR A 9 18.60 -10.23 -4.75
N ARG A 10 18.36 -11.32 -4.00
CA ARG A 10 18.47 -11.32 -2.55
C ARG A 10 19.87 -10.93 -2.10
N GLU A 11 20.89 -11.40 -2.81
CA GLU A 11 22.29 -11.12 -2.49
C GLU A 11 22.66 -9.66 -2.71
N GLN A 12 22.06 -9.02 -3.72
CA GLN A 12 22.38 -7.63 -4.07
C GLN A 12 21.59 -6.61 -3.26
N ALA A 13 20.32 -6.87 -3.02
CA ALA A 13 19.41 -5.86 -2.47
C ALA A 13 18.57 -6.37 -1.29
N GLY A 14 18.77 -7.62 -0.86
CA GLY A 14 17.96 -8.23 0.17
C GLY A 14 16.51 -8.47 -0.29
N MET A 15 15.66 -8.80 0.66
CA MET A 15 14.24 -9.00 0.40
C MET A 15 13.48 -7.67 0.41
N PRO A 16 12.39 -7.57 -0.36
CA PRO A 16 11.57 -6.35 -0.33
C PRO A 16 11.03 -6.07 1.08
N ILE A 17 10.88 -4.79 1.39
CA ILE A 17 10.33 -4.33 2.67
C ILE A 17 8.84 -4.08 2.52
N ARG A 18 8.05 -4.61 3.45
CA ARG A 18 6.63 -4.28 3.55
C ARG A 18 6.47 -2.99 4.35
N MET A 19 6.51 -1.87 3.63
CA MET A 19 6.59 -0.54 4.25
C MET A 19 5.36 -0.22 5.10
N ALA A 20 4.17 -0.54 4.62
CA ALA A 20 2.94 -0.26 5.35
C ALA A 20 2.89 -1.03 6.68
N GLU A 21 3.27 -2.29 6.68
CA GLU A 21 3.35 -3.11 7.90
C GLU A 21 4.41 -2.55 8.86
N MET A 22 5.56 -2.17 8.33
CA MET A 22 6.63 -1.62 9.16
C MET A 22 6.21 -0.32 9.83
N LEU A 23 5.60 0.60 9.09
CA LEU A 23 5.15 1.88 9.64
C LEU A 23 3.96 1.70 10.58
N SER A 24 3.16 0.65 10.41
CA SER A 24 2.04 0.37 11.30
C SER A 24 2.49 -0.01 12.72
N THR A 25 3.75 -0.39 12.90
CA THR A 25 4.28 -0.69 14.24
C THR A 25 4.55 0.54 15.09
N LEU A 26 4.53 1.73 14.50
CA LEU A 26 4.73 2.98 15.24
C LEU A 26 3.49 3.30 16.07
N ASP A 27 3.69 3.65 17.34
CA ASP A 27 2.58 3.97 18.24
C ASP A 27 1.75 5.16 17.75
N GLY A 28 2.40 6.13 17.11
CA GLY A 28 1.72 7.31 16.57
C GLY A 28 0.95 7.07 15.27
N CYS A 29 1.03 5.88 14.68
CA CYS A 29 0.30 5.58 13.45
C CYS A 29 -1.17 5.31 13.76
N ALA A 30 -2.06 6.17 13.26
CA ALA A 30 -3.50 6.03 13.47
C ALA A 30 -4.18 5.19 12.39
N TYR A 31 -3.61 5.15 11.18
CA TYR A 31 -4.23 4.42 10.07
C TYR A 31 -3.17 4.07 9.04
N ALA A 32 -3.20 2.82 8.60
CA ALA A 32 -2.37 2.34 7.51
C ALA A 32 -3.18 1.37 6.66
N GLU A 33 -3.23 1.62 5.38
CA GLU A 33 -3.94 0.76 4.43
C GLU A 33 -3.13 0.61 3.16
N ARG A 34 -3.20 -0.57 2.57
CA ARG A 34 -2.62 -0.85 1.25
C ARG A 34 -3.73 -1.01 0.24
N VAL A 35 -3.62 -0.28 -0.86
CA VAL A 35 -4.61 -0.26 -1.94
C VAL A 35 -3.91 -0.45 -3.29
N CYS A 36 -4.69 -0.67 -4.33
CA CYS A 36 -4.19 -0.66 -5.70
C CYS A 36 -5.18 0.07 -6.61
N VAL A 37 -4.76 0.31 -7.85
CA VAL A 37 -5.58 1.06 -8.83
C VAL A 37 -5.71 0.27 -10.13
N THR A 38 -5.82 -1.06 -10.01
CA THR A 38 -5.85 -1.96 -11.16
C THR A 38 -7.20 -2.00 -11.88
N ASP A 39 -8.27 -1.61 -11.19
CA ASP A 39 -9.63 -1.61 -11.75
C ASP A 39 -10.49 -0.58 -11.00
N ILE A 40 -11.70 -0.35 -11.50
CA ILE A 40 -12.60 0.67 -10.95
C ILE A 40 -12.96 0.40 -9.49
N ALA A 41 -13.23 -0.85 -9.13
CA ALA A 41 -13.57 -1.21 -7.76
C ALA A 41 -12.42 -0.87 -6.79
N ASN A 42 -11.18 -1.21 -7.17
CA ASN A 42 -10.00 -0.92 -6.37
C ASN A 42 -9.69 0.58 -6.33
N ILE A 43 -9.90 1.31 -7.43
CA ILE A 43 -9.76 2.77 -7.46
C ILE A 43 -10.70 3.40 -6.46
N ASN A 44 -11.96 2.96 -6.40
CA ASN A 44 -12.93 3.49 -5.45
C ASN A 44 -12.52 3.20 -4.00
N LYS A 45 -11.97 2.02 -3.73
CA LYS A 45 -11.42 1.68 -2.41
C LYS A 45 -10.25 2.59 -2.06
N ALA A 46 -9.37 2.86 -3.03
CA ALA A 46 -8.23 3.76 -2.82
C ALA A 46 -8.70 5.18 -2.49
N LYS A 47 -9.69 5.70 -3.19
CA LYS A 47 -10.26 7.01 -2.90
C LYS A 47 -10.81 7.09 -1.47
N LYS A 48 -11.54 6.07 -1.05
CA LYS A 48 -12.09 6.00 0.32
C LYS A 48 -10.99 5.94 1.37
N ALA A 49 -9.93 5.16 1.11
CA ALA A 49 -8.80 5.03 2.03
C ALA A 49 -8.08 6.36 2.21
N ILE A 50 -7.83 7.08 1.12
CA ILE A 50 -7.17 8.39 1.16
C ILE A 50 -8.04 9.40 1.92
N LYS A 51 -9.33 9.43 1.64
CA LYS A 51 -10.26 10.31 2.35
C LYS A 51 -10.27 10.02 3.85
N LYS A 52 -10.33 8.74 4.21
CA LYS A 52 -10.32 8.32 5.62
C LYS A 52 -9.02 8.72 6.32
N ALA A 53 -7.89 8.57 5.63
CA ALA A 53 -6.59 8.96 6.16
C ALA A 53 -6.56 10.46 6.50
N PHE A 54 -7.03 11.32 5.60
CA PHE A 54 -7.09 12.75 5.85
C PHE A 54 -8.07 13.09 6.97
N GLN A 55 -9.22 12.42 7.03
CA GLN A 55 -10.20 12.65 8.10
C GLN A 55 -9.61 12.33 9.47
N LYS A 56 -8.85 11.26 9.59
CA LYS A 56 -8.20 10.88 10.85
C LYS A 56 -7.13 11.91 11.26
N GLN A 57 -6.38 12.42 10.30
CA GLN A 57 -5.41 13.49 10.59
C GLN A 57 -6.10 14.77 11.05
N MET A 58 -7.18 15.15 10.39
CA MET A 58 -7.96 16.34 10.77
C MET A 58 -8.57 16.20 12.16
N ASN A 59 -8.90 14.98 12.57
CA ASN A 59 -9.41 14.69 13.91
C ASN A 59 -8.31 14.62 14.97
N GLY A 60 -7.04 14.75 14.58
CA GLY A 60 -5.92 14.71 15.51
C GLY A 60 -5.60 13.31 16.05
N GLU A 61 -5.98 12.25 15.34
CA GLU A 61 -5.79 10.89 15.81
C GLU A 61 -4.35 10.38 15.70
N GLY A 62 -3.54 10.98 14.81
CA GLY A 62 -2.15 10.61 14.59
C GLY A 62 -1.78 10.69 13.12
N PHE A 63 -0.58 10.19 12.77
CA PHE A 63 -0.22 10.16 11.38
C PHE A 63 -0.90 8.98 10.67
N THR A 64 -1.06 9.10 9.36
CA THR A 64 -1.68 8.06 8.53
C THR A 64 -0.79 7.75 7.33
N PHE A 65 -0.90 6.52 6.83
CA PHE A 65 -0.09 6.05 5.72
C PHE A 65 -0.95 5.23 4.75
N ILE A 66 -0.91 5.62 3.47
CA ILE A 66 -1.58 4.87 2.41
C ILE A 66 -0.52 4.44 1.41
N GLU A 67 -0.40 3.13 1.21
CA GLU A 67 0.49 2.55 0.23
C GLU A 67 -0.33 2.15 -1.00
N VAL A 68 0.04 2.70 -2.16
CA VAL A 68 -0.65 2.41 -3.41
C VAL A 68 0.25 1.54 -4.27
N LEU A 69 -0.16 0.31 -4.52
CA LEU A 69 0.53 -0.55 -5.47
C LEU A 69 0.22 -0.07 -6.88
N SER A 70 1.27 0.21 -7.66
CA SER A 70 1.13 0.72 -9.01
C SER A 70 1.95 -0.10 -9.98
N THR A 71 1.58 -0.03 -11.26
CA THR A 71 2.25 -0.74 -12.33
C THR A 71 3.37 0.10 -12.92
N CYS A 72 4.32 -0.59 -13.56
CA CYS A 72 5.35 0.05 -14.37
C CYS A 72 5.45 -0.66 -15.72
N PRO A 73 4.48 -0.46 -16.64
CA PRO A 73 4.44 -1.21 -17.90
C PRO A 73 5.71 -1.06 -18.74
N THR A 74 6.25 0.15 -18.81
CA THR A 74 7.48 0.44 -19.58
C THR A 74 8.67 -0.35 -19.06
N ASN A 75 8.91 -0.30 -17.75
CA ASN A 75 10.03 -0.99 -17.13
C ASN A 75 9.83 -2.53 -17.14
N TRP A 76 8.59 -2.97 -17.05
CA TRP A 76 8.27 -4.41 -17.07
C TRP A 76 8.17 -4.97 -18.49
N GLY A 77 8.15 -4.10 -19.52
CA GLY A 77 7.99 -4.53 -20.91
C GLY A 77 6.62 -5.12 -21.20
N MET A 78 5.58 -4.59 -20.57
CA MET A 78 4.20 -5.09 -20.66
C MET A 78 3.24 -4.01 -21.14
N THR A 79 2.09 -4.44 -21.70
CA THR A 79 0.97 -3.52 -21.90
C THR A 79 0.36 -3.15 -20.55
N PRO A 80 -0.36 -2.01 -20.45
CA PRO A 80 -1.00 -1.63 -19.19
C PRO A 80 -1.95 -2.70 -18.64
N LEU A 81 -2.73 -3.36 -19.48
CA LEU A 81 -3.64 -4.42 -19.04
C LEU A 81 -2.90 -5.63 -18.47
N LYS A 82 -1.81 -6.05 -19.13
CA LYS A 82 -0.97 -7.15 -18.66
C LYS A 82 -0.25 -6.78 -17.38
N ALA A 83 0.21 -5.53 -17.27
CA ALA A 83 0.87 -5.04 -16.06
C ALA A 83 -0.09 -5.05 -14.86
N ASN A 84 -1.34 -4.65 -15.04
CA ASN A 84 -2.36 -4.73 -13.99
C ASN A 84 -2.59 -6.17 -13.54
N GLN A 85 -2.67 -7.10 -14.47
CA GLN A 85 -2.86 -8.52 -14.16
C GLN A 85 -1.64 -9.08 -13.43
N TRP A 86 -0.45 -8.72 -13.89
CA TRP A 86 0.81 -9.15 -13.25
C TRP A 86 0.87 -8.65 -11.80
N LEU A 87 0.45 -7.40 -11.55
CA LEU A 87 0.41 -6.84 -10.21
C LEU A 87 -0.52 -7.66 -9.31
N LYS A 88 -1.71 -8.00 -9.79
CA LYS A 88 -2.67 -8.81 -9.03
C LYS A 88 -2.12 -10.20 -8.72
N ASP A 89 -1.46 -10.83 -9.69
CA ASP A 89 -1.00 -12.21 -9.57
C ASP A 89 0.27 -12.34 -8.74
N ASN A 90 1.16 -11.34 -8.78
CA ASN A 90 2.51 -11.43 -8.20
C ASN A 90 2.77 -10.48 -7.04
N MET A 91 2.21 -9.27 -7.06
CA MET A 91 2.45 -8.29 -6.00
C MET A 91 1.45 -8.41 -4.86
N VAL A 92 0.17 -8.57 -5.15
CA VAL A 92 -0.86 -8.64 -4.12
C VAL A 92 -0.66 -9.81 -3.15
N PRO A 93 -0.27 -11.02 -3.59
CA PRO A 93 0.00 -12.10 -2.63
C PRO A 93 1.13 -11.78 -1.65
N TYR A 94 2.14 -11.02 -2.08
CA TYR A 94 3.24 -10.61 -1.20
C TYR A 94 2.89 -9.35 -0.40
N TYR A 95 2.13 -8.43 -1.00
CA TYR A 95 1.67 -7.18 -0.39
C TYR A 95 0.15 -7.20 -0.30
N PRO A 96 -0.45 -7.91 0.68
CA PRO A 96 -1.91 -8.02 0.75
C PRO A 96 -2.58 -6.67 0.89
N LEU A 97 -3.66 -6.48 0.14
CA LEU A 97 -4.47 -5.27 0.19
C LEU A 97 -5.31 -5.25 1.47
N GLY A 98 -5.68 -4.06 1.91
CA GLY A 98 -6.60 -3.85 3.02
C GLY A 98 -6.02 -2.98 4.12
N VAL A 99 -6.80 -2.83 5.17
CA VAL A 99 -6.42 -2.06 6.35
C VAL A 99 -5.41 -2.88 7.17
N ILE A 100 -4.25 -2.28 7.44
CA ILE A 100 -3.17 -2.92 8.21
C ILE A 100 -3.26 -2.48 9.67
N LYS A 101 -3.56 -1.20 9.89
CA LYS A 101 -3.76 -0.66 11.22
C LYS A 101 -4.83 0.42 11.19
N GLU A 102 -5.67 0.41 12.19
CA GLU A 102 -6.65 1.48 12.40
C GLU A 102 -6.87 1.65 13.90
N THR A 103 -6.64 2.86 14.41
CA THR A 103 -6.91 3.16 15.81
C THR A 103 -8.32 3.70 15.97
N ALA A 104 -8.90 3.49 17.16
CA ALA A 104 -10.18 4.08 17.50
C ALA A 104 -10.01 5.59 17.75
N PRO A 105 -11.06 6.41 17.49
CA PRO A 105 -11.02 7.84 17.83
C PRO A 105 -10.74 8.04 19.32
N GLU A 106 -10.16 9.21 19.66
CA GLU A 106 -9.91 9.56 21.04
C GLU A 106 -11.20 9.52 21.86
N GLY A 107 -11.15 8.88 23.03
CA GLY A 107 -12.32 8.67 23.87
C GLY A 107 -13.12 7.42 23.54
N ALA A 108 -12.83 6.72 22.45
CA ALA A 108 -13.42 5.43 22.16
C ALA A 108 -12.65 4.31 22.87
N GLU A 109 -13.33 3.19 23.11
CA GLU A 109 -12.69 2.04 23.74
C GLU A 109 -11.62 1.44 22.82
N VAL A 110 -10.40 1.30 23.33
CA VAL A 110 -9.29 0.71 22.59
C VAL A 110 -9.35 -0.81 22.75
N LYS A 111 -9.38 -1.48 21.62
CA LYS A 111 -9.38 -2.95 21.61
C LYS A 111 -7.99 -3.47 21.30
#